data_c44d7e3f4adee8424c669cce83bb8a22
#
_entry.id   c44d7e3f4adee8424c669cce83bb8a22
#
_cell.length_a   1.000
_cell.length_b   1.000
_cell.length_c   1.000
_cell.angle_alpha   90.00
_cell.angle_beta   90.00
_cell.angle_gamma   90.00
#
_symmetry.space_group_name_H-M   'P 1'
#
loop_
_entity.id
_entity.type
_entity.pdbx_description
1 polymer ?
#
loop_
_entity_poly.entity_id
_entity_poly.type
_entity_poly.pdbx_seq_one_letter_code
_entity_poly.pdbx_strand_id
1 'polypeptide(L)'
;MRPAALNTEVSEARRHGGFEDEQVYGLVRHFPTDERYALGDQHRRAVVSIPSNIAEGNGRDSKSDYARFLSIARGSLFEVQTQLGLAERLNYVTVSEGLKESITRISKMLYSIIHKLRT
;
A
#
# COMPACT_ATOMS: atom_id res chain seq x y z
N MET A 1 12.32 16.10 -15.95
CA MET A 1 12.61 16.31 -14.51
C MET A 1 11.30 16.48 -13.75
N ARG A 2 11.19 15.84 -12.61
CA ARG A 2 9.99 15.93 -11.79
C ARG A 2 10.00 17.17 -10.93
N PRO A 3 8.83 17.80 -10.68
CA PRO A 3 8.74 18.90 -9.73
C PRO A 3 9.20 18.46 -8.32
N ALA A 4 9.85 19.36 -7.59
CA ALA A 4 10.32 19.08 -6.24
C ALA A 4 9.17 18.69 -5.30
N ALA A 5 8.00 19.32 -5.44
CA ALA A 5 6.81 19.01 -4.64
C ALA A 5 6.36 17.57 -4.87
N LEU A 6 6.41 17.08 -6.12
CA LEU A 6 6.04 15.71 -6.45
C LEU A 6 7.03 14.71 -5.82
N ASN A 7 8.33 15.02 -5.83
CA ASN A 7 9.32 14.17 -5.20
C ASN A 7 9.10 14.08 -3.68
N THR A 8 8.72 15.18 -3.05
CA THR A 8 8.38 15.21 -1.62
C THR A 8 7.17 14.31 -1.33
N GLU A 9 6.10 14.43 -2.13
CA GLU A 9 4.90 13.61 -1.97
C GLU A 9 5.22 12.11 -2.11
N VAL A 10 6.05 11.75 -3.10
CA VAL A 10 6.46 10.37 -3.31
C VAL A 10 7.26 9.85 -2.13
N SER A 11 8.19 10.66 -1.61
CA SER A 11 9.00 10.29 -0.45
C SER A 11 8.15 10.09 0.79
N GLU A 12 7.14 10.94 1.00
CA GLU A 12 6.20 10.79 2.10
C GLU A 12 5.37 9.52 1.96
N ALA A 13 4.85 9.25 0.77
CA ALA A 13 4.06 8.04 0.51
C ALA A 13 4.90 6.79 0.77
N ARG A 14 6.17 6.80 0.35
CA ARG A 14 7.08 5.67 0.57
C ARG A 14 7.36 5.45 2.05
N ARG A 15 7.62 6.53 2.81
CA ARG A 15 7.90 6.42 4.24
C ARG A 15 6.69 5.92 5.02
N HIS A 16 5.52 6.49 4.75
CA HIS A 16 4.28 6.07 5.41
C HIS A 16 3.92 4.64 5.02
N GLY A 17 4.03 4.31 3.72
CA GLY A 17 3.79 2.96 3.23
C GLY A 17 4.69 1.94 3.89
N GLY A 18 5.99 2.23 3.99
CA GLY A 18 6.95 1.32 4.63
C GLY A 18 6.65 1.07 6.10
N PHE A 19 6.35 2.13 6.86
CA PHE A 19 6.00 2.01 8.28
C PHE A 19 4.71 1.22 8.49
N GLU A 20 3.66 1.58 7.75
CA GLU A 20 2.36 0.90 7.85
C GLU A 20 2.46 -0.55 7.38
N ASP A 21 3.31 -0.81 6.38
CA ASP A 21 3.51 -2.15 5.84
C ASP A 21 4.08 -3.09 6.90
N GLU A 22 5.00 -2.63 7.73
CA GLU A 22 5.53 -3.45 8.83
C GLU A 22 4.43 -3.85 9.81
N GLN A 23 3.58 -2.90 10.19
CA GLN A 23 2.45 -3.17 11.08
C GLN A 23 1.46 -4.14 10.46
N VAL A 24 1.07 -3.86 9.23
CA VAL A 24 0.08 -4.68 8.50
C VAL A 24 0.61 -6.09 8.27
N TYR A 25 1.86 -6.21 7.84
CA TYR A 25 2.51 -7.49 7.63
C TYR A 25 2.51 -8.34 8.91
N GLY A 26 2.77 -7.69 10.05
CA GLY A 26 2.81 -8.35 11.35
C GLY A 26 1.45 -8.87 11.84
N LEU A 27 0.35 -8.31 11.34
CA LEU A 27 -0.99 -8.74 11.76
C LEU A 27 -1.29 -10.20 11.41
N VAL A 28 -0.64 -10.74 10.38
CA VAL A 28 -0.81 -12.14 9.96
C VAL A 28 -0.49 -13.12 11.09
N ARG A 29 0.36 -12.74 12.03
CA ARG A 29 0.70 -13.58 13.19
C ARG A 29 -0.51 -13.94 14.03
N HIS A 30 -1.54 -13.11 13.99
CA HIS A 30 -2.78 -13.30 14.76
C HIS A 30 -3.83 -14.12 14.01
N PHE A 31 -3.55 -14.48 12.76
CA PHE A 31 -4.46 -15.32 11.96
C PHE A 31 -4.39 -16.76 12.46
N PRO A 32 -5.48 -17.52 12.37
CA PRO A 32 -5.43 -18.97 12.61
C PRO A 32 -4.38 -19.62 11.71
N THR A 33 -3.78 -20.71 12.19
CA THR A 33 -2.66 -21.37 11.49
C THR A 33 -3.01 -21.74 10.06
N ASP A 34 -4.21 -22.27 9.81
CA ASP A 34 -4.69 -22.64 8.47
C ASP A 34 -4.74 -21.43 7.54
N GLU A 35 -5.15 -20.27 8.06
CA GLU A 35 -5.31 -19.05 7.28
C GLU A 35 -3.99 -18.34 7.03
N ARG A 36 -2.95 -18.66 7.79
CA ARG A 36 -1.60 -18.08 7.53
C ARG A 36 -1.07 -18.48 6.17
N TYR A 37 -1.42 -19.68 5.68
CA TYR A 37 -0.97 -20.20 4.40
C TYR A 37 -1.95 -19.94 3.25
N ALA A 38 -3.10 -19.33 3.54
CA ALA A 38 -4.09 -18.92 2.55
C ALA A 38 -4.20 -17.40 2.53
N LEU A 39 -5.11 -16.83 3.31
CA LEU A 39 -5.31 -15.38 3.38
C LEU A 39 -4.04 -14.65 3.81
N GLY A 40 -3.28 -15.23 4.75
CA GLY A 40 -2.04 -14.64 5.24
C GLY A 40 -0.99 -14.46 4.16
N ASP A 41 -0.79 -15.46 3.30
CA ASP A 41 0.19 -15.37 2.21
C ASP A 41 -0.22 -14.35 1.16
N GLN A 42 -1.50 -14.30 0.79
CA GLN A 42 -2.02 -13.30 -0.12
C GLN A 42 -1.85 -11.89 0.46
N HIS A 43 -2.11 -11.73 1.74
CA HIS A 43 -1.99 -10.46 2.44
C HIS A 43 -0.54 -9.98 2.44
N ARG A 44 0.42 -10.85 2.77
CA ARG A 44 1.84 -10.50 2.76
C ARG A 44 2.30 -10.06 1.37
N ARG A 45 1.87 -10.74 0.32
CA ARG A 45 2.21 -10.38 -1.06
C ARG A 45 1.65 -9.01 -1.43
N ALA A 46 0.41 -8.75 -1.08
CA ALA A 46 -0.23 -7.46 -1.35
C ALA A 46 0.50 -6.33 -0.61
N VAL A 47 0.85 -6.55 0.66
CA VAL A 47 1.55 -5.56 1.47
C VAL A 47 2.92 -5.22 0.86
N VAL A 48 3.70 -6.23 0.49
CA VAL A 48 5.05 -6.04 -0.10
C VAL A 48 4.96 -5.36 -1.46
N SER A 49 3.89 -5.62 -2.22
CA SER A 49 3.67 -5.04 -3.55
C SER A 49 3.58 -3.50 -3.50
N ILE A 50 3.12 -2.93 -2.39
CA ILE A 50 2.95 -1.47 -2.29
C ILE A 50 4.29 -0.73 -2.37
N PRO A 51 5.24 -0.92 -1.45
CA PRO A 51 6.52 -0.22 -1.54
C PRO A 51 7.34 -0.66 -2.75
N SER A 52 7.22 -1.92 -3.17
CA SER A 52 7.96 -2.43 -4.32
C SER A 52 7.58 -1.71 -5.60
N ASN A 53 6.29 -1.49 -5.83
CA ASN A 53 5.82 -0.78 -7.03
C ASN A 53 6.09 0.72 -6.96
N ILE A 54 6.04 1.33 -5.78
CA ILE A 54 6.42 2.73 -5.62
C ILE A 54 7.90 2.91 -6.01
N ALA A 55 8.77 2.05 -5.51
CA ALA A 55 10.21 2.10 -5.80
C ALA A 55 10.47 1.84 -7.28
N GLU A 56 9.82 0.83 -7.86
CA GLU A 56 9.97 0.47 -9.27
C GLU A 56 9.56 1.66 -10.16
N GLY A 57 8.41 2.27 -9.86
CA GLY A 57 7.94 3.43 -10.61
C GLY A 57 8.88 4.62 -10.50
N ASN A 58 9.44 4.84 -9.33
CA ASN A 58 10.37 5.95 -9.11
C ASN A 58 11.64 5.81 -9.95
N GLY A 59 12.01 4.60 -10.31
CA GLY A 59 13.18 4.32 -11.15
C GLY A 59 12.90 4.41 -12.65
N ARG A 60 11.67 4.66 -13.06
CA ARG A 60 11.31 4.74 -14.48
C ARG A 60 11.56 6.13 -15.06
N ASP A 61 11.89 6.17 -16.35
CA ASP A 61 12.19 7.42 -17.04
C ASP A 61 10.95 8.19 -17.48
N SER A 62 9.86 7.48 -17.82
CA SER A 62 8.65 8.14 -18.30
C SER A 62 7.63 8.35 -17.19
N LYS A 63 6.91 9.47 -17.27
CA LYS A 63 5.80 9.76 -16.36
C LYS A 63 4.69 8.73 -16.48
N SER A 64 4.45 8.25 -17.68
CA SER A 64 3.42 7.24 -17.95
C SER A 64 3.73 5.93 -17.23
N ASP A 65 4.96 5.45 -17.32
CA ASP A 65 5.38 4.24 -16.61
C ASP A 65 5.34 4.44 -15.09
N TYR A 66 5.78 5.60 -14.63
CA TYR A 66 5.72 5.92 -13.20
C TYR A 66 4.28 5.84 -12.69
N ALA A 67 3.36 6.51 -13.39
CA ALA A 67 1.94 6.49 -13.03
C ALA A 67 1.39 5.06 -13.03
N ARG A 68 1.81 4.23 -13.97
CA ARG A 68 1.38 2.83 -14.06
C ARG A 68 1.79 2.04 -12.82
N PHE A 69 3.04 2.15 -12.38
CA PHE A 69 3.51 1.45 -11.18
C PHE A 69 2.84 1.96 -9.90
N LEU A 70 2.59 3.26 -9.81
CA LEU A 70 1.86 3.82 -8.67
C LEU A 70 0.40 3.34 -8.66
N SER A 71 -0.20 3.15 -9.83
CA SER A 71 -1.56 2.59 -9.92
C SER A 71 -1.60 1.15 -9.44
N ILE A 72 -0.57 0.36 -9.74
CA ILE A 72 -0.45 -1.01 -9.24
C ILE A 72 -0.32 -0.99 -7.71
N ALA A 73 0.52 -0.11 -7.18
CA ALA A 73 0.68 0.05 -5.73
C ALA A 73 -0.65 0.41 -5.06
N ARG A 74 -1.41 1.33 -5.65
CA ARG A 74 -2.70 1.74 -5.12
C ARG A 74 -3.72 0.60 -5.16
N GLY A 75 -3.72 -0.20 -6.22
CA GLY A 75 -4.54 -1.40 -6.32
C GLY A 75 -4.20 -2.42 -5.24
N SER A 76 -2.91 -2.61 -4.95
CA SER A 76 -2.46 -3.48 -3.88
C SER A 76 -2.92 -2.96 -2.51
N LEU A 77 -2.95 -1.64 -2.33
CA LEU A 77 -3.44 -1.04 -1.09
C LEU A 77 -4.93 -1.31 -0.88
N PHE A 78 -5.75 -1.23 -1.93
CA PHE A 78 -7.17 -1.60 -1.85
C PHE A 78 -7.34 -3.08 -1.51
N GLU A 79 -6.49 -3.93 -2.06
CA GLU A 79 -6.48 -5.36 -1.75
C GLU A 79 -6.19 -5.58 -0.27
N VAL A 80 -5.18 -4.87 0.28
CA VAL A 80 -4.86 -4.91 1.71
C VAL A 80 -6.06 -4.47 2.55
N GLN A 81 -6.74 -3.38 2.18
CA GLN A 81 -7.93 -2.92 2.90
C GLN A 81 -9.02 -4.00 2.93
N THR A 82 -9.25 -4.65 1.80
CA THR A 82 -10.25 -5.71 1.68
C THR A 82 -9.89 -6.92 2.57
N GLN A 83 -8.63 -7.31 2.55
CA GLN A 83 -8.15 -8.44 3.34
C GLN A 83 -8.25 -8.15 4.84
N LEU A 84 -7.89 -6.95 5.26
CA LEU A 84 -8.01 -6.54 6.66
C LEU A 84 -9.46 -6.48 7.11
N GLY A 85 -10.34 -5.97 6.25
CA GLY A 85 -11.78 -5.94 6.53
C GLY A 85 -12.35 -7.34 6.70
N LEU A 86 -11.93 -8.28 5.86
CA LEU A 86 -12.34 -9.67 5.98
C LEU A 86 -11.81 -10.29 7.27
N ALA A 87 -10.53 -10.07 7.57
CA ALA A 87 -9.91 -10.60 8.79
C ALA A 87 -10.60 -10.08 10.06
N GLU A 88 -11.02 -8.81 10.08
CA GLU A 88 -11.79 -8.25 11.18
C GLU A 88 -13.16 -8.93 11.32
N ARG A 89 -13.87 -9.10 10.21
CA ARG A 89 -15.18 -9.74 10.22
C ARG A 89 -15.12 -11.20 10.68
N LEU A 90 -14.00 -11.86 10.42
CA LEU A 90 -13.75 -13.23 10.87
C LEU A 90 -13.15 -13.27 12.28
N ASN A 91 -12.98 -12.13 12.92
CA ASN A 91 -12.40 -12.00 14.27
C ASN A 91 -10.97 -12.53 14.39
N TYR A 92 -10.19 -12.45 13.30
CA TYR A 92 -8.78 -12.84 13.33
C TYR A 92 -7.90 -11.75 13.90
N VAL A 93 -8.26 -10.48 13.66
CA VAL A 93 -7.49 -9.31 14.08
C VAL A 93 -8.45 -8.18 14.44
N THR A 94 -7.92 -7.20 15.19
CA THR A 94 -8.55 -5.90 15.37
C THR A 94 -7.64 -4.86 14.73
N VAL A 95 -8.15 -4.12 13.76
CA VAL A 95 -7.39 -3.07 13.06
C VAL A 95 -7.69 -1.74 13.73
N SER A 96 -6.66 -1.03 14.17
CA SER A 96 -6.83 0.27 14.82
C SER A 96 -7.39 1.31 13.84
N GLU A 97 -8.15 2.28 14.36
CA GLU A 97 -8.64 3.38 13.54
C GLU A 97 -7.48 4.19 12.94
N GLY A 98 -6.39 4.34 13.69
CA GLY A 98 -5.20 5.02 13.19
C GLY A 98 -4.62 4.35 11.95
N LEU A 99 -4.56 3.02 11.95
CA LEU A 99 -4.08 2.28 10.78
C LEU A 99 -5.03 2.45 9.59
N LYS A 100 -6.34 2.38 9.82
CA LYS A 100 -7.33 2.60 8.78
C LYS A 100 -7.21 3.99 8.15
N GLU A 101 -7.02 5.01 8.99
CA GLU A 101 -6.84 6.38 8.53
C GLU A 101 -5.56 6.55 7.73
N SER A 102 -4.46 5.93 8.16
CA SER A 102 -3.19 5.96 7.45
C SER A 102 -3.29 5.32 6.07
N ILE A 103 -3.95 4.18 5.97
CA ILE A 103 -4.18 3.50 4.69
C ILE A 103 -4.99 4.39 3.75
N THR A 104 -6.05 5.02 4.24
CA THR A 104 -6.86 5.95 3.45
C THR A 104 -6.02 7.13 2.97
N ARG A 105 -5.19 7.69 3.83
CA ARG A 105 -4.33 8.82 3.49
C ARG A 105 -3.33 8.45 2.40
N ILE A 106 -2.68 7.30 2.51
CA ILE A 106 -1.73 6.82 1.49
C ILE A 106 -2.45 6.63 0.15
N SER A 107 -3.65 6.07 0.16
CA SER A 107 -4.45 5.89 -1.06
C SER A 107 -4.72 7.22 -1.76
N LYS A 108 -5.09 8.25 -0.98
CA LYS A 108 -5.33 9.60 -1.52
C LYS A 108 -4.06 10.25 -2.04
N MET A 109 -2.94 10.06 -1.35
CA MET A 109 -1.64 10.57 -1.79
C MET A 109 -1.23 9.96 -3.12
N LEU A 110 -1.36 8.64 -3.25
CA LEU A 110 -1.04 7.94 -4.50
C LEU A 110 -1.95 8.40 -5.64
N TYR A 111 -3.24 8.56 -5.37
CA TYR A 111 -4.19 9.07 -6.37
C TYR A 111 -3.77 10.46 -6.86
N SER A 112 -3.41 11.35 -5.95
CA SER A 112 -2.97 12.71 -6.29
C SER A 112 -1.72 12.70 -7.16
N ILE A 113 -0.72 11.88 -6.80
CA ILE A 113 0.53 11.78 -7.56
C ILE A 113 0.25 11.22 -8.97
N ILE A 114 -0.54 10.17 -9.05
CA ILE A 114 -0.91 9.54 -10.34
C ILE A 114 -1.58 10.58 -11.24
N HIS A 115 -2.52 11.34 -10.70
CA HIS A 115 -3.23 12.36 -11.46
C HIS A 115 -2.28 13.42 -12.01
N LYS A 116 -1.35 13.92 -11.17
CA LYS A 116 -0.34 14.89 -11.60
C LYS A 116 0.58 14.35 -12.68
N LEU A 117 0.93 13.07 -12.60
CA LEU A 117 1.80 12.43 -13.61
C LEU A 117 1.09 12.27 -14.95
N ARG A 118 -0.22 12.16 -14.95
CA ARG A 118 -1.03 11.94 -16.17
C ARG A 118 -1.56 13.21 -16.80
N THR A 119 -1.34 14.35 -16.19
CA THR A 119 -1.70 15.68 -16.77
C THR A 119 -0.48 16.48 -17.28
#